data_11ced62be11ea9b16d4e474df827bea5
#
_entry.id   11ced62be11ea9b16d4e474df827bea5
#
_cell.length_a   1.000
_cell.length_b   1.000
_cell.length_c   1.000
_cell.angle_alpha   90.00
_cell.angle_beta   90.00
_cell.angle_gamma   90.00
#
_symmetry.space_group_name_H-M   'P 1'
#
loop_
_entity.id
_entity.type
_entity.pdbx_description
1 polymer ?
#
loop_
_entity_poly.entity_id
_entity_poly.type
_entity_poly.pdbx_seq_one_letter_code
_entity_poly.pdbx_strand_id
1 'polypeptide(L)'
;MITLFEHYKPIARIILSPTASKAEHRAATEFQRVIRQMSGAELVITTTEPVDTPGVYIGRAASESEVDLSETRLGFDGYLIKVTGQRLILMGRRGYSALYAVYHVLERHLGCGFFEEGDQIPQRASGSIEDMETYCKPRF
;
A
#
# COMPACT_ATOMS: atom_id res chain seq x y z
N MET A 1 -4.66 -12.18 -6.95
CA MET A 1 -5.21 -11.69 -5.66
C MET A 1 -4.16 -11.76 -4.57
N ILE A 2 -4.04 -10.73 -3.78
CA ILE A 2 -3.20 -10.73 -2.59
C ILE A 2 -4.08 -10.79 -1.34
N THR A 3 -3.71 -11.63 -0.38
CA THR A 3 -4.35 -11.65 0.94
C THR A 3 -3.44 -10.95 1.92
N LEU A 4 -3.95 -9.90 2.54
CA LEU A 4 -3.19 -9.07 3.48
C LEU A 4 -3.24 -9.64 4.90
N PHE A 5 -4.42 -10.04 5.31
CA PHE A 5 -4.66 -10.65 6.62
C PHE A 5 -5.86 -11.59 6.50
N GLU A 6 -5.93 -12.58 7.39
CA GLU A 6 -6.97 -13.60 7.37
C GLU A 6 -7.22 -14.11 8.78
N HIS A 7 -8.49 -14.24 9.16
CA HIS A 7 -8.89 -14.68 10.50
C HIS A 7 -8.19 -13.85 11.59
N TYR A 8 -8.16 -12.52 11.41
CA TYR A 8 -7.53 -11.56 12.34
C TYR A 8 -6.01 -11.70 12.47
N LYS A 9 -5.34 -12.43 11.58
CA LYS A 9 -3.89 -12.66 11.61
C LYS A 9 -3.20 -12.10 10.39
N PRO A 10 -1.97 -11.58 10.53
CA PRO A 10 -1.22 -11.06 9.39
C PRO A 10 -0.80 -12.20 8.45
N ILE A 11 -0.95 -11.95 7.15
CA ILE A 11 -0.48 -12.86 6.09
C ILE A 11 0.63 -12.18 5.29
N ALA A 12 0.42 -10.94 4.88
CA ALA A 12 1.40 -10.18 4.11
C ALA A 12 2.39 -9.44 5.02
N ARG A 13 3.55 -9.09 4.44
CA ARG A 13 4.53 -8.19 5.07
C ARG A 13 4.63 -6.92 4.26
N ILE A 14 5.02 -5.84 4.90
CA ILE A 14 5.26 -4.55 4.24
C ILE A 14 6.76 -4.43 4.00
N ILE A 15 7.14 -4.18 2.74
CA ILE A 15 8.53 -4.13 2.33
C ILE A 15 8.90 -2.69 1.98
N LEU A 16 9.97 -2.19 2.61
CA LEU A 16 10.58 -0.91 2.30
C LEU A 16 12.00 -1.13 1.79
N SER A 17 12.47 -0.21 0.94
CA SER A 17 13.88 -0.17 0.58
C SER A 17 14.73 0.17 1.81
N PRO A 18 15.96 -0.36 1.93
CA PRO A 18 16.90 0.09 2.96
C PRO A 18 17.19 1.60 2.89
N THR A 19 16.98 2.21 1.72
CA THR A 19 17.16 3.65 1.51
C THR A 19 15.85 4.42 1.44
N ALA A 20 14.76 3.87 1.98
CA ALA A 20 13.45 4.49 1.92
C ALA A 20 13.46 5.89 2.55
N SER A 21 12.71 6.81 1.93
CA SER A 21 12.54 8.17 2.44
C SER A 21 11.65 8.19 3.68
N LYS A 22 11.66 9.32 4.40
CA LYS A 22 10.75 9.54 5.53
C LYS A 22 9.29 9.40 5.10
N ALA A 23 8.95 9.90 3.92
CA ALA A 23 7.59 9.81 3.38
C ALA A 23 7.19 8.36 3.12
N GLU A 24 8.10 7.55 2.61
CA GLU A 24 7.86 6.12 2.38
C GLU A 24 7.70 5.36 3.71
N HIS A 25 8.51 5.68 4.72
CA HIS A 25 8.34 5.13 6.06
C HIS A 25 6.98 5.49 6.65
N ARG A 26 6.56 6.75 6.47
CA ARG A 26 5.25 7.20 6.95
C ARG A 26 4.12 6.43 6.25
N ALA A 27 4.23 6.22 4.95
CA ALA A 27 3.25 5.46 4.20
C ALA A 27 3.12 4.03 4.72
N ALA A 28 4.25 3.37 4.99
CA ALA A 28 4.27 2.02 5.54
C ALA A 28 3.65 1.96 6.95
N THR A 29 4.01 2.91 7.80
CA THR A 29 3.49 2.98 9.18
C THR A 29 1.98 3.24 9.17
N GLU A 30 1.50 4.10 8.29
CA GLU A 30 0.07 4.40 8.16
C GLU A 30 -0.71 3.17 7.69
N PHE A 31 -0.20 2.45 6.70
CA PHE A 31 -0.82 1.22 6.24
C PHE A 31 -0.90 0.19 7.37
N GLN A 32 0.21 -0.02 8.07
CA GLN A 32 0.27 -0.95 9.20
C GLN A 32 -0.73 -0.55 10.30
N ARG A 33 -0.78 0.74 10.64
CA ARG A 33 -1.68 1.25 11.69
C ARG A 33 -3.15 0.97 11.38
N VAL A 34 -3.57 1.29 10.17
CA VAL A 34 -4.97 1.15 9.78
C VAL A 34 -5.37 -0.33 9.70
N ILE A 35 -4.52 -1.18 9.13
CA ILE A 35 -4.78 -2.63 9.09
C ILE A 35 -4.90 -3.19 10.50
N ARG A 36 -4.05 -2.75 11.43
CA ARG A 36 -4.12 -3.18 12.82
C ARG A 36 -5.42 -2.74 13.50
N GLN A 37 -5.86 -1.52 13.26
CA GLN A 37 -7.14 -1.05 13.80
C GLN A 37 -8.32 -1.83 13.20
N MET A 38 -8.22 -2.20 11.94
CA MET A 38 -9.27 -2.92 11.22
C MET A 38 -9.44 -4.36 11.71
N SER A 39 -8.33 -5.05 12.01
CA SER A 39 -8.34 -6.49 12.22
C SER A 39 -7.59 -6.96 13.47
N GLY A 40 -6.76 -6.12 14.07
CA GLY A 40 -5.81 -6.55 15.09
C GLY A 40 -4.55 -7.18 14.51
N ALA A 41 -4.51 -7.44 13.19
CA ALA A 41 -3.33 -8.00 12.54
C ALA A 41 -2.27 -6.93 12.34
N GLU A 42 -1.04 -7.20 12.78
CA GLU A 42 0.09 -6.30 12.58
C GLU A 42 0.99 -6.84 11.48
N LEU A 43 0.96 -6.18 10.33
CA LEU A 43 1.84 -6.53 9.21
C LEU A 43 3.25 -6.03 9.52
N VAL A 44 4.21 -6.94 9.51
CA VAL A 44 5.61 -6.59 9.80
C VAL A 44 6.17 -5.71 8.69
N ILE A 45 6.84 -4.61 9.08
CA ILE A 45 7.57 -3.74 8.16
C ILE A 45 9.03 -4.22 8.14
N THR A 46 9.53 -4.55 6.95
CA THR A 46 10.87 -5.10 6.78
C THR A 46 11.52 -4.57 5.51
N THR A 47 12.84 -4.70 5.42
CA THR A 47 13.60 -4.39 4.20
C THR A 47 14.00 -5.66 3.46
N THR A 48 13.67 -6.82 4.00
CA THR A 48 13.99 -8.13 3.41
C THR A 48 12.80 -8.63 2.62
N GLU A 49 13.02 -8.96 1.34
CA GLU A 49 11.96 -9.51 0.51
C GLU A 49 11.51 -10.87 1.05
N PRO A 50 10.19 -11.08 1.24
CA PRO A 50 9.69 -12.34 1.77
C PRO A 50 9.80 -13.46 0.73
N VAL A 51 10.02 -14.69 1.21
CA VAL A 51 10.00 -15.90 0.39
C VAL A 51 8.68 -16.61 0.66
N ASP A 52 7.92 -16.89 -0.41
CA ASP A 52 6.63 -17.59 -0.33
C ASP A 52 5.59 -16.91 0.57
N THR A 53 5.72 -15.61 0.77
CA THR A 53 4.80 -14.80 1.58
C THR A 53 4.36 -13.59 0.77
N PRO A 54 3.07 -13.20 0.82
CA PRO A 54 2.63 -11.98 0.16
C PRO A 54 3.37 -10.75 0.67
N GLY A 55 3.65 -9.80 -0.21
CA GLY A 55 4.36 -8.58 0.12
C GLY A 55 3.67 -7.32 -0.39
N VAL A 56 3.64 -6.31 0.46
CA VAL A 56 3.20 -4.95 0.11
C VAL A 56 4.45 -4.11 -0.07
N TYR A 57 4.76 -3.78 -1.32
CA TYR A 57 5.98 -3.05 -1.70
C TYR A 57 5.65 -1.57 -1.81
N ILE A 58 6.25 -0.77 -0.94
CA ILE A 58 5.96 0.67 -0.87
C ILE A 58 7.14 1.48 -1.37
N GLY A 59 6.84 2.39 -2.31
CA GLY A 59 7.82 3.31 -2.84
C GLY A 59 8.92 2.59 -3.61
N ARG A 60 10.16 2.97 -3.38
CA ARG A 60 11.31 2.44 -4.14
C ARG A 60 11.65 0.97 -3.84
N ALA A 61 10.94 0.32 -2.92
CA ALA A 61 11.05 -1.12 -2.73
C ALA A 61 10.54 -1.89 -3.94
N ALA A 62 9.59 -1.30 -4.70
CA ALA A 62 9.13 -1.88 -5.95
C ALA A 62 10.18 -1.71 -7.04
N SER A 63 10.28 -2.68 -7.94
CA SER A 63 11.20 -2.57 -9.07
C SER A 63 10.70 -1.51 -10.06
N GLU A 64 11.53 -0.53 -10.38
CA GLU A 64 11.18 0.51 -11.34
C GLU A 64 10.92 -0.06 -12.75
N SER A 65 11.52 -1.20 -13.07
CA SER A 65 11.31 -1.86 -14.35
C SER A 65 9.90 -2.43 -14.52
N GLU A 66 9.16 -2.59 -13.43
CA GLU A 66 7.80 -3.13 -13.45
C GLU A 66 6.73 -2.06 -13.59
N VAL A 67 7.09 -0.78 -13.46
CA VAL A 67 6.12 0.31 -13.44
C VAL A 67 6.58 1.47 -14.30
N ASP A 68 5.60 2.17 -14.88
CA ASP A 68 5.83 3.38 -15.67
C ASP A 68 5.62 4.60 -14.80
N LEU A 69 6.73 5.25 -14.40
CA LEU A 69 6.71 6.46 -13.59
C LEU A 69 6.81 7.73 -14.42
N SER A 70 6.54 7.66 -15.73
CA SER A 70 6.65 8.84 -16.60
C SER A 70 5.65 9.92 -16.19
N GLU A 71 6.03 11.19 -16.40
CA GLU A 71 5.16 12.32 -16.14
C GLU A 71 3.92 12.29 -17.02
N THR A 72 4.04 11.77 -18.25
CA THR A 72 2.93 11.63 -19.16
C THR A 72 1.82 10.76 -18.56
N ARG A 73 2.19 9.70 -17.87
CA ARG A 73 1.22 8.75 -17.30
C ARG A 73 0.77 9.15 -15.89
N LEU A 74 1.69 9.62 -15.05
CA LEU A 74 1.42 9.89 -13.63
C LEU A 74 1.27 11.37 -13.30
N GLY A 75 1.71 12.27 -14.17
CA GLY A 75 1.82 13.67 -13.81
C GLY A 75 2.90 13.89 -12.76
N PHE A 76 2.87 15.02 -12.07
CA PHE A 76 3.90 15.37 -11.08
C PHE A 76 3.77 14.56 -9.77
N ASP A 77 2.55 14.44 -9.27
CA ASP A 77 2.27 13.81 -7.97
C ASP A 77 1.56 12.47 -8.10
N GLY A 78 1.62 11.84 -9.27
CA GLY A 78 0.90 10.62 -9.54
C GLY A 78 1.42 9.42 -8.77
N TYR A 79 0.56 8.42 -8.68
CA TYR A 79 0.91 7.16 -8.04
C TYR A 79 0.30 5.97 -8.78
N LEU A 80 0.88 4.81 -8.53
CA LEU A 80 0.48 3.54 -9.11
C LEU A 80 0.10 2.57 -8.01
N ILE A 81 -1.00 1.85 -8.25
CA ILE A 81 -1.40 0.70 -7.45
C ILE A 81 -1.46 -0.50 -8.38
N LYS A 82 -0.71 -1.54 -8.06
CA LYS A 82 -0.70 -2.77 -8.86
C LYS A 82 -0.74 -3.98 -7.96
N VAL A 83 -1.65 -4.89 -8.24
CA VAL A 83 -1.71 -6.20 -7.59
C VAL A 83 -1.45 -7.26 -8.65
N THR A 84 -0.41 -8.04 -8.45
CA THR A 84 -0.04 -9.15 -9.34
C THR A 84 0.33 -10.34 -8.47
N GLY A 85 -0.52 -11.37 -8.46
CA GLY A 85 -0.29 -12.54 -7.62
C GLY A 85 -0.24 -12.18 -6.15
N GLN A 86 0.90 -12.43 -5.50
CA GLN A 86 1.10 -12.16 -4.07
C GLN A 86 1.83 -10.83 -3.80
N ARG A 87 1.79 -9.90 -4.76
CA ARG A 87 2.46 -8.61 -4.62
C ARG A 87 1.47 -7.47 -4.78
N LEU A 88 1.48 -6.56 -3.81
CA LEU A 88 0.81 -5.26 -3.90
C LEU A 88 1.90 -4.20 -4.00
N ILE A 89 1.88 -3.43 -5.07
CA ILE A 89 2.85 -2.36 -5.33
C ILE A 89 2.16 -1.02 -5.14
N LEU A 90 2.68 -0.22 -4.22
CA LEU A 90 2.19 1.13 -3.91
C LEU A 90 3.35 2.08 -4.16
N MET A 91 3.40 2.65 -5.36
CA MET A 91 4.52 3.44 -5.80
C MET A 91 4.06 4.78 -6.35
N GLY A 92 4.80 5.83 -6.04
CA GLY A 92 4.54 7.15 -6.54
C GLY A 92 5.73 7.69 -7.29
N ARG A 93 5.49 8.70 -8.13
CA ARG A 93 6.55 9.40 -8.83
C ARG A 93 7.43 10.18 -7.86
N ARG A 94 6.85 10.57 -6.72
CA ARG A 94 7.55 11.22 -5.59
C ARG A 94 7.37 10.37 -4.35
N GLY A 95 8.30 10.48 -3.40
CA GLY A 95 8.24 9.69 -2.17
C GLY A 95 6.91 9.86 -1.41
N TYR A 96 6.41 11.08 -1.31
CA TYR A 96 5.14 11.34 -0.62
C TYR A 96 3.91 10.82 -1.40
N SER A 97 4.03 10.56 -2.68
CA SER A 97 2.92 10.03 -3.48
C SER A 97 2.56 8.59 -3.06
N ALA A 98 3.49 7.87 -2.45
CA ALA A 98 3.20 6.54 -1.91
C ALA A 98 2.15 6.60 -0.80
N LEU A 99 2.10 7.68 -0.03
CA LEU A 99 1.07 7.87 1.00
C LEU A 99 -0.33 8.01 0.36
N TYR A 100 -0.44 8.69 -0.77
CA TYR A 100 -1.70 8.78 -1.51
C TYR A 100 -2.15 7.40 -1.99
N ALA A 101 -1.20 6.58 -2.47
CA ALA A 101 -1.50 5.21 -2.88
C ALA A 101 -2.02 4.37 -1.72
N VAL A 102 -1.43 4.52 -0.54
CA VAL A 102 -1.88 3.84 0.69
C VAL A 102 -3.33 4.21 1.01
N TYR A 103 -3.66 5.49 1.05
CA TYR A 103 -5.03 5.92 1.35
C TYR A 103 -6.02 5.47 0.27
N HIS A 104 -5.62 5.47 -0.99
CA HIS A 104 -6.46 4.97 -2.08
C HIS A 104 -6.87 3.51 -1.85
N VAL A 105 -5.90 2.65 -1.53
CA VAL A 105 -6.16 1.23 -1.26
C VAL A 105 -7.07 1.07 -0.04
N LEU A 106 -6.80 1.79 1.03
CA LEU A 106 -7.59 1.71 2.25
C LEU A 106 -9.04 2.16 2.01
N GLU A 107 -9.25 3.22 1.25
CA GLU A 107 -10.59 3.74 0.96
C GLU A 107 -11.33 2.88 -0.08
N ARG A 108 -10.69 2.58 -1.20
CA ARG A 108 -11.35 1.96 -2.35
C ARG A 108 -11.47 0.45 -2.25
N HIS A 109 -10.53 -0.20 -1.58
CA HIS A 109 -10.47 -1.66 -1.55
C HIS A 109 -10.78 -2.24 -0.18
N LEU A 110 -10.60 -1.48 0.89
CA LEU A 110 -10.82 -1.96 2.25
C LEU A 110 -11.93 -1.22 3.00
N GLY A 111 -12.55 -0.25 2.36
CA GLY A 111 -13.78 0.38 2.87
C GLY A 111 -13.59 1.45 3.94
N CYS A 112 -12.38 1.99 4.10
CA CYS A 112 -12.12 3.06 5.07
C CYS A 112 -12.65 4.41 4.60
N GLY A 113 -12.95 5.30 5.55
CA GLY A 113 -13.22 6.71 5.30
C GLY A 113 -12.33 7.57 6.18
N PHE A 114 -11.73 8.61 5.59
CA PHE A 114 -10.86 9.53 6.32
C PHE A 114 -11.48 10.93 6.25
N PHE A 115 -12.09 11.37 7.35
CA PHE A 115 -12.85 12.62 7.44
C PHE A 115 -12.26 13.53 8.50
N GLU A 116 -12.64 14.81 8.46
CA GLU A 116 -12.22 15.78 9.49
C GLU A 116 -12.67 15.36 10.90
N GLU A 117 -13.85 14.74 11.00
CA GLU A 117 -14.40 14.27 12.27
C GLU A 117 -13.70 13.03 12.81
N GLY A 118 -12.86 12.40 12.01
CA GLY A 118 -12.12 11.21 12.37
C GLY A 118 -12.20 10.11 11.32
N ASP A 119 -11.36 9.11 11.50
CA ASP A 119 -11.27 7.98 10.59
C ASP A 119 -12.40 6.99 10.85
N GLN A 120 -12.98 6.46 9.77
CA GLN A 120 -13.95 5.36 9.83
C GLN A 120 -13.25 4.11 9.29
N ILE A 121 -12.93 3.20 10.18
CA ILE A 121 -12.21 1.97 9.84
C ILE A 121 -13.12 0.78 10.14
N PRO A 122 -13.58 0.05 9.10
CA PRO A 122 -14.45 -1.11 9.32
C PRO A 122 -13.69 -2.23 10.02
N GLN A 123 -14.40 -2.98 10.86
CA GLN A 123 -13.81 -4.17 11.48
C GLN A 123 -13.94 -5.35 10.52
N ARG A 124 -12.82 -5.97 10.21
CA ARG A 124 -12.77 -7.08 9.25
C ARG A 124 -11.86 -8.19 9.75
N ALA A 125 -12.32 -9.44 9.59
CA ALA A 125 -11.51 -10.61 9.92
C ALA A 125 -10.46 -10.89 8.86
N SER A 126 -10.76 -10.58 7.59
CA SER A 126 -9.91 -10.87 6.45
C SER A 126 -9.93 -9.74 5.44
N GLY A 127 -8.84 -9.56 4.72
CA GLY A 127 -8.73 -8.54 3.68
C GLY A 127 -7.88 -9.04 2.51
N SER A 128 -8.46 -8.98 1.31
CA SER A 128 -7.80 -9.39 0.07
C SER A 128 -8.10 -8.37 -1.02
N ILE A 129 -7.21 -8.27 -2.00
CA ILE A 129 -7.37 -7.38 -3.14
C ILE A 129 -7.12 -8.17 -4.42
N GLU A 130 -8.08 -8.09 -5.36
CA GLU A 130 -7.97 -8.73 -6.66
C GLU A 130 -6.84 -8.13 -7.50
N ASP A 131 -6.33 -8.90 -8.45
CA ASP A 131 -5.33 -8.41 -9.39
C ASP A 131 -5.86 -7.19 -10.13
N MET A 132 -5.05 -6.14 -10.19
CA MET A 132 -5.44 -4.86 -10.78
C MET A 132 -4.21 -4.02 -11.09
N GLU A 133 -4.42 -2.99 -11.89
CA GLU A 133 -3.41 -1.96 -12.15
C GLU A 133 -4.11 -0.62 -12.34
N THR A 134 -3.75 0.37 -11.52
CA THR A 134 -4.36 1.69 -11.55
C THR A 134 -3.28 2.77 -11.48
N TYR A 135 -3.30 3.68 -12.45
CA TYR A 135 -2.45 4.87 -12.49
C TYR A 135 -3.32 6.07 -12.14
N CYS A 136 -2.94 6.79 -11.11
CA CYS A 136 -3.71 7.93 -10.62
C CYS A 136 -2.92 9.23 -10.71
N LYS A 137 -3.61 10.30 -11.13
CA LYS A 137 -3.09 11.67 -11.13
C LYS A 137 -3.94 12.46 -10.14
N PRO A 138 -3.43 12.71 -8.92
CA PRO A 138 -4.20 13.50 -7.95
C PRO A 138 -4.53 14.88 -8.49
N ARG A 139 -5.73 15.38 -8.16
CA ARG A 139 -6.16 16.73 -8.49
C ARG A 139 -6.23 17.54 -7.20
N PHE A 140 -5.45 18.58 -7.18
CA PHE A 140 -5.40 19.51 -6.05
C PHE A 140 -5.95 20.85 -6.46
#